data_bfad60512977145d16984b7c49017f83
#
_entry.id   bfad60512977145d16984b7c49017f83
#
_cell.length_a   1.000
_cell.length_b   1.000
_cell.length_c   1.000
_cell.angle_alpha   90.00
_cell.angle_beta   90.00
_cell.angle_gamma   90.00
#
_symmetry.space_group_name_H-M   'P 1'
#
loop_
_entity.id
_entity.type
_entity.pdbx_description
1 polymer ?
#
loop_
_entity_poly.entity_id
_entity_poly.type
_entity_poly.pdbx_seq_one_letter_code
_entity_poly.pdbx_strand_id
1 'polypeptide(L)'
;ADHARKELTLNRSMEFGGPGLNSLSADERATLCNMATECSARTGICEADEVLFNRMEMRMPHLNMVEQRLRAVAPDEGAVYHGGVHHIDLSSIRPMVAHPGNPDEGIPSDPTNGAYVNEIGDVSIDIAYGGSCTAGKIDDIAYYAQVCQAAKDSGRTVRDGVEFYIQYGSGVVKDVAVSKGWHQ
;
A
#
# COMPACT_ATOMS: atom_id res chain seq x y z
N ALA A 1 -5.93 -9.63 5.73
CA ALA A 1 -5.41 -10.89 6.27
C ALA A 1 -6.50 -11.69 7.00
N ASP A 2 -7.29 -11.11 7.92
CA ASP A 2 -8.35 -11.85 8.64
C ASP A 2 -9.47 -12.35 7.71
N HIS A 3 -9.80 -11.58 6.68
CA HIS A 3 -10.78 -12.00 5.66
C HIS A 3 -10.28 -13.16 4.80
N ALA A 4 -9.00 -13.18 4.45
CA ALA A 4 -8.39 -14.30 3.72
C ALA A 4 -8.44 -15.58 4.56
N ARG A 5 -8.13 -15.49 5.85
CA ARG A 5 -8.21 -16.62 6.80
C ARG A 5 -9.59 -17.25 6.88
N LYS A 6 -10.64 -16.45 6.71
CA LYS A 6 -12.04 -16.90 6.68
C LYS A 6 -12.52 -17.32 5.29
N GLU A 7 -11.61 -17.37 4.31
CA GLU A 7 -11.91 -17.65 2.90
C GLU A 7 -12.94 -16.69 2.25
N LEU A 8 -13.17 -15.54 2.88
CA LEU A 8 -14.18 -14.58 2.42
C LEU A 8 -13.79 -13.90 1.09
N THR A 9 -12.49 -13.88 0.79
CA THR A 9 -11.92 -13.20 -0.38
C THR A 9 -11.47 -14.16 -1.48
N LEU A 10 -11.39 -15.47 -1.17
CA LEU A 10 -10.87 -16.46 -2.10
C LEU A 10 -11.63 -16.45 -3.44
N ASN A 11 -10.87 -16.28 -4.53
CA ASN A 11 -11.38 -16.22 -5.90
C ASN A 11 -12.42 -15.11 -6.18
N ARG A 12 -12.50 -14.06 -5.34
CA ARG A 12 -13.43 -12.95 -5.49
C ARG A 12 -12.70 -11.68 -5.91
N SER A 13 -13.44 -10.70 -6.41
CA SER A 13 -12.98 -9.31 -6.52
C SER A 13 -13.30 -8.59 -5.21
N MET A 14 -12.35 -7.82 -4.70
CA MET A 14 -12.55 -6.92 -3.56
C MET A 14 -12.86 -5.53 -4.09
N GLU A 15 -13.94 -4.93 -3.63
CA GLU A 15 -14.28 -3.55 -3.94
C GLU A 15 -14.12 -2.70 -2.70
N PHE A 16 -13.36 -1.62 -2.84
CA PHE A 16 -13.11 -0.66 -1.77
C PHE A 16 -13.90 0.61 -2.07
N GLY A 17 -14.78 0.98 -1.15
CA GLY A 17 -15.65 2.13 -1.27
C GLY A 17 -15.87 2.85 0.05
N GLY A 18 -16.66 3.90 0.02
CA GLY A 18 -17.07 4.66 1.19
C GLY A 18 -16.18 5.86 1.51
N PRO A 19 -16.57 6.66 2.52
CA PRO A 19 -15.99 7.98 2.78
C PRO A 19 -14.51 7.93 3.19
N GLY A 20 -14.03 6.81 3.71
CA GLY A 20 -12.62 6.62 4.07
C GLY A 20 -11.66 6.74 2.86
N LEU A 21 -12.12 6.43 1.65
CA LEU A 21 -11.30 6.60 0.44
C LEU A 21 -10.90 8.06 0.19
N ASN A 22 -11.68 9.03 0.64
CA ASN A 22 -11.37 10.45 0.45
C ASN A 22 -10.08 10.88 1.17
N SER A 23 -9.66 10.14 2.19
CA SER A 23 -8.40 10.38 2.90
C SER A 23 -7.18 9.72 2.26
N LEU A 24 -7.39 8.86 1.26
CA LEU A 24 -6.34 8.09 0.62
C LEU A 24 -5.97 8.68 -0.76
N SER A 25 -4.68 8.83 -0.99
CA SER A 25 -4.15 9.20 -2.31
C SER A 25 -4.39 8.08 -3.33
N ALA A 26 -4.22 8.39 -4.62
CA ALA A 26 -4.31 7.37 -5.67
C ALA A 26 -3.23 6.28 -5.50
N ASP A 27 -2.04 6.62 -5.01
CA ASP A 27 -0.96 5.66 -4.75
C ASP A 27 -1.32 4.73 -3.57
N GLU A 28 -1.93 5.25 -2.50
CA GLU A 28 -2.42 4.45 -1.36
C GLU A 28 -3.57 3.51 -1.75
N ARG A 29 -4.51 3.99 -2.58
CA ARG A 29 -5.57 3.13 -3.15
C ARG A 29 -5.01 2.04 -4.04
N ALA A 30 -3.98 2.33 -4.83
CA ALA A 30 -3.27 1.33 -5.61
C ALA A 30 -2.63 0.26 -4.72
N THR A 31 -2.13 0.62 -3.52
CA THR A 31 -1.66 -0.34 -2.53
C THR A 31 -2.76 -1.29 -2.08
N LEU A 32 -3.96 -0.79 -1.75
CA LEU A 32 -5.09 -1.64 -1.37
C LEU A 32 -5.44 -2.63 -2.48
N CYS A 33 -5.52 -2.16 -3.73
CA CYS A 33 -5.83 -3.02 -4.88
C CYS A 33 -4.73 -4.05 -5.14
N ASN A 34 -3.47 -3.67 -5.02
CA ASN A 34 -2.33 -4.57 -5.18
C ASN A 34 -2.34 -5.69 -4.13
N MET A 35 -2.56 -5.33 -2.87
CA MET A 35 -2.57 -6.29 -1.76
C MET A 35 -3.83 -7.16 -1.68
N ALA A 36 -4.79 -7.00 -2.58
CA ALA A 36 -5.90 -7.95 -2.69
C ALA A 36 -5.43 -9.37 -2.99
N THR A 37 -4.30 -9.52 -3.69
CA THR A 37 -3.69 -10.81 -4.03
C THR A 37 -3.23 -11.57 -2.78
N GLU A 38 -2.64 -10.88 -1.80
CA GLU A 38 -2.21 -11.47 -0.52
C GLU A 38 -3.41 -11.95 0.31
N CYS A 39 -4.59 -11.43 0.01
CA CYS A 39 -5.85 -11.90 0.58
C CYS A 39 -6.48 -13.05 -0.24
N SER A 40 -5.77 -13.64 -1.20
CA SER A 40 -6.28 -14.66 -2.13
C SER A 40 -7.43 -14.18 -3.02
N ALA A 41 -7.64 -12.87 -3.14
CA ALA A 41 -8.60 -12.31 -4.07
C ALA A 41 -8.04 -12.29 -5.51
N ARG A 42 -8.91 -12.24 -6.50
CA ARG A 42 -8.54 -12.16 -7.91
C ARG A 42 -8.10 -10.75 -8.31
N THR A 43 -8.70 -9.74 -7.71
CA THR A 43 -8.42 -8.33 -7.95
C THR A 43 -8.95 -7.45 -6.82
N GLY A 44 -8.42 -6.23 -6.73
CA GLY A 44 -8.96 -5.15 -5.94
C GLY A 44 -9.37 -3.99 -6.84
N ILE A 45 -10.46 -3.33 -6.51
CA ILE A 45 -11.00 -2.19 -7.24
C ILE A 45 -11.34 -1.09 -6.24
N CYS A 46 -10.94 0.15 -6.53
CA CYS A 46 -11.46 1.34 -5.87
C CYS A 46 -12.37 2.10 -6.82
N GLU A 47 -13.45 2.65 -6.31
CA GLU A 47 -14.34 3.50 -7.10
C GLU A 47 -13.58 4.68 -7.71
N ALA A 48 -13.94 5.02 -8.95
CA ALA A 48 -13.39 6.18 -9.65
C ALA A 48 -14.02 7.46 -9.08
N ASP A 49 -13.18 8.37 -8.59
CA ASP A 49 -13.59 9.67 -8.04
C ASP A 49 -12.61 10.79 -8.44
N GLU A 50 -12.81 11.99 -7.92
CA GLU A 50 -11.98 13.14 -8.25
C GLU A 50 -10.50 12.97 -7.86
N VAL A 51 -10.17 12.18 -6.84
CA VAL A 51 -8.77 11.88 -6.49
C VAL A 51 -8.09 11.13 -7.64
N LEU A 52 -8.78 10.13 -8.20
CA LEU A 52 -8.27 9.39 -9.36
C LEU A 52 -8.22 10.27 -10.62
N PHE A 53 -9.27 11.03 -10.91
CA PHE A 53 -9.30 11.89 -12.10
C PHE A 53 -8.22 12.97 -12.06
N ASN A 54 -8.00 13.60 -10.93
CA ASN A 54 -6.92 14.56 -10.74
C ASN A 54 -5.54 13.91 -10.93
N ARG A 55 -5.37 12.67 -10.46
CA ARG A 55 -4.13 11.91 -10.69
C ARG A 55 -3.92 11.60 -12.17
N MET A 56 -4.99 11.21 -12.88
CA MET A 56 -4.95 10.93 -14.33
C MET A 56 -4.61 12.20 -15.11
N GLU A 57 -5.23 13.33 -14.80
CA GLU A 57 -4.96 14.62 -15.48
C GLU A 57 -3.50 15.03 -15.33
N MET A 58 -2.94 14.92 -14.12
CA MET A 58 -1.52 15.23 -13.89
C MET A 58 -0.56 14.29 -14.64
N ARG A 59 -0.91 13.02 -14.77
CA ARG A 59 -0.02 12.00 -15.33
C ARG A 59 -0.20 11.77 -16.82
N MET A 60 -1.39 12.02 -17.33
CA MET A 60 -1.81 11.76 -18.69
C MET A 60 -2.55 12.97 -19.27
N PRO A 61 -1.85 14.13 -19.39
CA PRO A 61 -2.49 15.38 -19.82
C PRO A 61 -3.05 15.34 -21.25
N HIS A 62 -2.71 14.30 -22.01
CA HIS A 62 -3.25 14.07 -23.35
C HIS A 62 -4.65 13.43 -23.36
N LEU A 63 -5.13 12.94 -22.21
CA LEU A 63 -6.45 12.32 -22.11
C LEU A 63 -7.55 13.38 -21.98
N ASN A 64 -8.66 13.15 -22.66
CA ASN A 64 -9.87 13.95 -22.46
C ASN A 64 -10.56 13.53 -21.15
N MET A 65 -10.37 14.31 -20.09
CA MET A 65 -10.90 13.99 -18.77
C MET A 65 -12.42 14.01 -18.69
N VAL A 66 -13.09 14.79 -19.54
CA VAL A 66 -14.58 14.76 -19.64
C VAL A 66 -15.04 13.37 -20.12
N GLU A 67 -14.37 12.85 -21.16
CA GLU A 67 -14.66 11.51 -21.67
C GLU A 67 -14.34 10.42 -20.63
N GLN A 68 -13.23 10.54 -19.90
CA GLN A 68 -12.88 9.56 -18.85
C GLN A 68 -13.92 9.54 -17.72
N ARG A 69 -14.41 10.71 -17.27
CA ARG A 69 -15.48 10.79 -16.28
C ARG A 69 -16.78 10.15 -16.76
N LEU A 70 -17.14 10.33 -18.02
CA LEU A 70 -18.32 9.69 -18.63
C LEU A 70 -18.21 8.17 -18.76
N ARG A 71 -16.98 7.66 -18.84
CA ARG A 71 -16.70 6.21 -18.90
C ARG A 71 -16.60 5.55 -17.54
N ALA A 72 -16.50 6.33 -16.46
CA ALA A 72 -16.45 5.79 -15.13
C ALA A 72 -17.77 5.07 -14.79
N VAL A 73 -17.64 3.90 -14.20
CA VAL A 73 -18.77 3.06 -13.82
C VAL A 73 -18.82 2.99 -12.30
N ALA A 74 -19.98 3.24 -11.73
CA ALA A 74 -20.27 3.00 -10.33
C ALA A 74 -21.07 1.69 -10.18
N PRO A 75 -21.12 1.09 -9.00
CA PRO A 75 -22.02 -0.03 -8.73
C PRO A 75 -23.48 0.35 -9.00
N ASP A 76 -24.24 -0.61 -9.53
CA ASP A 76 -25.68 -0.43 -9.69
C ASP A 76 -26.39 -0.26 -8.35
N GLU A 77 -27.50 0.47 -8.34
CA GLU A 77 -28.36 0.55 -7.15
C GLU A 77 -28.85 -0.86 -6.78
N GLY A 78 -28.62 -1.24 -5.52
CA GLY A 78 -29.00 -2.58 -5.05
C GLY A 78 -28.01 -3.69 -5.45
N ALA A 79 -26.81 -3.37 -5.88
CA ALA A 79 -25.77 -4.35 -6.18
C ALA A 79 -25.59 -5.33 -5.00
N VAL A 80 -25.48 -6.62 -5.29
CA VAL A 80 -25.34 -7.69 -4.31
C VAL A 80 -23.89 -8.15 -4.23
N TYR A 81 -23.32 -8.06 -3.03
CA TYR A 81 -21.95 -8.50 -2.74
C TYR A 81 -21.98 -9.89 -2.11
N HIS A 82 -21.63 -10.92 -2.86
CA HIS A 82 -21.66 -12.32 -2.40
C HIS A 82 -20.72 -12.60 -1.22
N GLY A 83 -19.66 -11.83 -1.05
CA GLY A 83 -18.77 -11.89 0.13
C GLY A 83 -19.26 -11.07 1.32
N GLY A 84 -20.38 -10.37 1.16
CA GLY A 84 -20.89 -9.40 2.12
C GLY A 84 -20.20 -8.06 2.01
N VAL A 85 -20.72 -7.09 2.78
CA VAL A 85 -20.12 -5.75 2.95
C VAL A 85 -19.47 -5.71 4.33
N HIS A 86 -18.21 -5.32 4.38
CA HIS A 86 -17.40 -5.27 5.59
C HIS A 86 -16.98 -3.82 5.85
N HIS A 87 -17.29 -3.31 7.03
CA HIS A 87 -16.92 -1.96 7.44
C HIS A 87 -15.60 -1.98 8.20
N ILE A 88 -14.66 -1.15 7.76
CA ILE A 88 -13.34 -1.00 8.38
C ILE A 88 -13.17 0.48 8.76
N ASP A 89 -13.03 0.75 10.04
CA ASP A 89 -12.69 2.08 10.54
C ASP A 89 -11.19 2.33 10.38
N LEU A 90 -10.82 3.17 9.41
CA LEU A 90 -9.43 3.50 9.13
C LEU A 90 -8.74 4.19 10.32
N SER A 91 -9.49 4.90 11.18
CA SER A 91 -8.95 5.57 12.36
C SER A 91 -8.47 4.59 13.44
N SER A 92 -8.99 3.38 13.42
CA SER A 92 -8.61 2.30 14.36
C SER A 92 -7.35 1.54 13.95
N ILE A 93 -6.85 1.74 12.73
CA ILE A 93 -5.70 1.02 12.20
C ILE A 93 -4.42 1.62 12.79
N ARG A 94 -3.64 0.77 13.46
CA ARG A 94 -2.34 1.12 14.03
C ARG A 94 -1.22 0.49 13.20
N PRO A 95 -0.04 1.13 13.09
CA PRO A 95 1.12 0.52 12.45
C PRO A 95 1.50 -0.81 13.11
N MET A 96 1.62 -1.84 12.30
CA MET A 96 1.94 -3.21 12.74
C MET A 96 3.15 -3.75 11.99
N VAL A 97 3.84 -4.69 12.64
CA VAL A 97 4.90 -5.52 12.06
C VAL A 97 4.44 -6.98 12.10
N ALA A 98 4.58 -7.68 11.01
CA ALA A 98 4.44 -9.14 10.96
C ALA A 98 5.78 -9.78 11.28
N HIS A 99 5.81 -10.73 12.21
CA HIS A 99 6.98 -11.56 12.45
C HIS A 99 7.06 -12.69 11.40
N PRO A 100 8.26 -13.18 11.09
CA PRO A 100 8.40 -14.36 10.24
C PRO A 100 7.65 -15.55 10.82
N GLY A 101 6.88 -16.25 9.96
CA GLY A 101 6.31 -17.52 10.33
C GLY A 101 7.32 -18.65 10.19
N ASN A 102 7.16 -19.70 11.00
CA ASN A 102 7.90 -20.95 10.88
C ASN A 102 6.97 -22.11 11.13
N PRO A 103 6.38 -22.71 10.07
CA PRO A 103 5.44 -23.82 10.20
C PRO A 103 6.04 -25.04 10.91
N ASP A 104 7.34 -25.29 10.75
CA ASP A 104 8.04 -26.42 11.37
C ASP A 104 8.13 -26.29 12.90
N GLU A 105 8.12 -25.06 13.38
CA GLU A 105 8.07 -24.71 14.82
C GLU A 105 6.65 -24.39 15.31
N GLY A 106 5.65 -24.51 14.45
CA GLY A 106 4.26 -24.16 14.77
C GLY A 106 3.99 -22.66 14.88
N ILE A 107 4.90 -21.82 14.36
CA ILE A 107 4.76 -20.36 14.34
C ILE A 107 3.90 -19.97 13.14
N PRO A 108 2.74 -19.34 13.34
CA PRO A 108 1.84 -19.02 12.24
C PRO A 108 2.41 -17.91 11.33
N SER A 109 2.10 -18.01 10.03
CA SER A 109 2.40 -16.98 9.02
C SER A 109 1.16 -16.11 8.75
N ASP A 110 0.51 -15.64 9.80
CA ASP A 110 -0.72 -14.86 9.73
C ASP A 110 -0.67 -13.68 10.72
N PRO A 111 -1.66 -12.76 10.71
CA PRO A 111 -1.65 -11.57 11.56
C PRO A 111 -1.60 -11.84 13.07
N THR A 112 -1.87 -13.08 13.52
CA THR A 112 -1.73 -13.43 14.94
C THR A 112 -0.26 -13.49 15.37
N ASN A 113 0.67 -13.61 14.42
CA ASN A 113 2.11 -13.51 14.63
C ASN A 113 2.60 -12.11 14.27
N GLY A 114 2.03 -11.09 14.87
CA GLY A 114 2.37 -9.69 14.65
C GLY A 114 2.37 -8.89 15.94
N ALA A 115 2.96 -7.71 15.90
CA ALA A 115 2.95 -6.76 17.00
C ALA A 115 2.74 -5.35 16.46
N TYR A 116 2.24 -4.46 17.30
CA TYR A 116 2.27 -3.03 16.97
C TYR A 116 3.71 -2.50 17.04
N VAL A 117 4.05 -1.59 16.12
CA VAL A 117 5.41 -1.03 16.00
C VAL A 117 5.95 -0.50 17.33
N ASN A 118 5.10 0.08 18.17
CA ASN A 118 5.49 0.62 19.49
C ASN A 118 5.61 -0.46 20.58
N GLU A 119 5.39 -1.72 20.29
CA GLU A 119 5.40 -2.83 21.25
C GLU A 119 6.51 -3.85 20.97
N ILE A 120 7.12 -3.84 19.77
CA ILE A 120 8.09 -4.86 19.35
C ILE A 120 9.48 -4.72 19.97
N GLY A 121 9.83 -3.54 20.55
CA GLY A 121 11.19 -3.26 21.03
C GLY A 121 12.24 -3.23 19.90
N ASP A 122 13.49 -3.42 20.27
CA ASP A 122 14.61 -3.44 19.34
C ASP A 122 14.76 -4.82 18.69
N VAL A 123 14.76 -4.84 17.35
CA VAL A 123 14.98 -6.05 16.55
C VAL A 123 16.23 -5.87 15.72
N SER A 124 17.20 -6.79 15.87
CA SER A 124 18.39 -6.82 15.00
C SER A 124 18.02 -7.30 13.61
N ILE A 125 18.51 -6.61 12.59
CA ILE A 125 18.34 -6.96 11.18
C ILE A 125 19.67 -6.88 10.46
N ASP A 126 19.84 -7.68 9.42
CA ASP A 126 20.98 -7.65 8.51
C ASP A 126 20.65 -6.88 7.23
N ILE A 127 19.38 -6.92 6.81
CA ILE A 127 18.90 -6.27 5.59
C ILE A 127 17.63 -5.48 5.90
N ALA A 128 17.62 -4.22 5.51
CA ALA A 128 16.41 -3.40 5.43
C ALA A 128 16.04 -3.20 3.96
N TYR A 129 14.85 -3.63 3.57
CA TYR A 129 14.37 -3.52 2.19
C TYR A 129 13.00 -2.86 2.15
N GLY A 130 12.85 -1.86 1.28
CA GLY A 130 11.57 -1.21 1.03
C GLY A 130 11.32 -1.02 -0.45
N GLY A 131 10.06 -0.83 -0.83
CA GLY A 131 9.68 -0.52 -2.20
C GLY A 131 8.86 -1.59 -2.91
N SER A 132 9.23 -1.94 -4.14
CA SER A 132 8.52 -2.84 -5.06
C SER A 132 7.19 -2.26 -5.60
N CYS A 133 6.30 -3.10 -6.15
CA CYS A 133 5.01 -2.65 -6.69
C CYS A 133 4.06 -2.12 -5.61
N THR A 134 4.14 -2.63 -4.39
CA THR A 134 3.26 -2.25 -3.29
C THR A 134 3.71 -0.97 -2.59
N ALA A 135 5.00 -0.83 -2.31
CA ALA A 135 5.56 0.28 -1.53
C ALA A 135 6.68 1.04 -2.24
N GLY A 136 6.70 1.03 -3.56
CA GLY A 136 7.69 1.73 -4.39
C GLY A 136 7.07 2.76 -5.34
N LYS A 137 5.87 3.27 -5.05
CA LYS A 137 5.22 4.34 -5.79
C LYS A 137 5.81 5.70 -5.37
N ILE A 138 5.38 6.79 -5.98
CA ILE A 138 5.98 8.11 -5.74
C ILE A 138 5.79 8.54 -4.29
N ASP A 139 4.59 8.36 -3.75
CA ASP A 139 4.31 8.76 -2.37
C ASP A 139 5.13 7.93 -1.38
N ASP A 140 5.29 6.62 -1.64
CA ASP A 140 6.11 5.73 -0.81
C ASP A 140 7.59 6.16 -0.81
N ILE A 141 8.16 6.43 -1.99
CA ILE A 141 9.55 6.89 -2.12
C ILE A 141 9.74 8.26 -1.46
N ALA A 142 8.74 9.14 -1.51
CA ALA A 142 8.77 10.41 -0.80
C ALA A 142 8.85 10.22 0.72
N TYR A 143 8.11 9.25 1.29
CA TYR A 143 8.19 8.93 2.72
C TYR A 143 9.55 8.36 3.11
N TYR A 144 10.13 7.44 2.33
CA TYR A 144 11.50 6.97 2.58
C TYR A 144 12.51 8.12 2.55
N ALA A 145 12.41 9.01 1.56
CA ALA A 145 13.30 10.17 1.46
C ALA A 145 13.17 11.10 2.67
N GLN A 146 11.95 11.34 3.16
CA GLN A 146 11.72 12.15 4.38
C GLN A 146 12.37 11.52 5.61
N VAL A 147 12.20 10.21 5.80
CA VAL A 147 12.80 9.48 6.94
C VAL A 147 14.33 9.51 6.86
N CYS A 148 14.89 9.24 5.68
CA CYS A 148 16.34 9.27 5.47
C CYS A 148 16.90 10.68 5.68
N GLN A 149 16.20 11.73 5.19
CA GLN A 149 16.63 13.11 5.41
C GLN A 149 16.60 13.48 6.91
N ALA A 150 15.53 13.12 7.61
CA ALA A 150 15.44 13.38 9.06
C ALA A 150 16.53 12.63 9.85
N ALA A 151 16.89 11.42 9.43
CA ALA A 151 18.01 10.68 10.02
C ALA A 151 19.33 11.42 9.77
N LYS A 152 19.61 11.83 8.54
CA LYS A 152 20.81 12.57 8.13
C LYS A 152 20.92 13.88 8.91
N ASP A 153 19.85 14.64 9.04
CA ASP A 153 19.80 15.93 9.75
C ASP A 153 20.08 15.76 11.26
N SER A 154 19.75 14.59 11.82
CA SER A 154 20.06 14.22 13.21
C SER A 154 21.41 13.51 13.38
N GLY A 155 22.24 13.47 12.33
CA GLY A 155 23.57 12.82 12.36
C GLY A 155 23.52 11.30 12.42
N ARG A 156 22.39 10.69 12.08
CA ARG A 156 22.23 9.24 12.07
C ARG A 156 22.53 8.69 10.67
N THR A 157 23.07 7.48 10.63
CA THR A 157 23.32 6.70 9.42
C THR A 157 22.74 5.30 9.59
N VAL A 158 22.69 4.56 8.50
CA VAL A 158 22.43 3.11 8.56
C VAL A 158 23.53 2.48 9.42
N ARG A 159 23.13 1.58 10.32
CA ARG A 159 24.06 0.90 11.22
C ARG A 159 25.07 0.04 10.43
N ASP A 160 26.31 0.01 10.88
CA ASP A 160 27.34 -0.84 10.30
C ASP A 160 26.89 -2.30 10.28
N GLY A 161 27.07 -2.96 9.14
CA GLY A 161 26.67 -4.35 8.93
C GLY A 161 25.22 -4.53 8.45
N VAL A 162 24.42 -3.45 8.36
CA VAL A 162 23.06 -3.51 7.78
C VAL A 162 23.10 -3.05 6.32
N GLU A 163 22.60 -3.87 5.43
CA GLU A 163 22.37 -3.48 4.04
C GLU A 163 20.99 -2.82 3.89
N PHE A 164 20.93 -1.67 3.21
CA PHE A 164 19.69 -0.93 3.01
C PHE A 164 19.37 -0.75 1.54
N TYR A 165 18.23 -1.26 1.12
CA TYR A 165 17.79 -1.23 -0.27
C TYR A 165 16.42 -0.58 -0.40
N ILE A 166 16.28 0.32 -1.40
CA ILE A 166 14.99 0.87 -1.83
C ILE A 166 14.80 0.55 -3.31
N GLN A 167 13.70 -0.15 -3.62
CA GLN A 167 13.34 -0.51 -4.97
C GLN A 167 12.21 0.39 -5.49
N TYR A 168 12.45 1.06 -6.61
CA TYR A 168 11.41 1.81 -7.31
C TYR A 168 10.39 0.85 -7.95
N GLY A 169 9.11 1.20 -7.86
CA GLY A 169 8.03 0.41 -8.47
C GLY A 169 7.99 0.50 -10.00
N SER A 170 8.62 1.54 -10.59
CA SER A 170 8.73 1.69 -12.04
C SER A 170 9.84 2.66 -12.44
N GLY A 171 10.19 2.68 -13.73
CA GLY A 171 11.13 3.66 -14.30
C GLY A 171 10.67 5.10 -14.09
N VAL A 172 9.37 5.37 -14.23
CA VAL A 172 8.80 6.72 -14.00
C VAL A 172 9.02 7.18 -12.56
N VAL A 173 8.84 6.31 -11.58
CA VAL A 173 9.11 6.62 -10.17
C VAL A 173 10.59 6.92 -9.96
N LYS A 174 11.49 6.11 -10.56
CA LYS A 174 12.93 6.36 -10.53
C LYS A 174 13.27 7.74 -11.07
N ASP A 175 12.71 8.10 -12.24
CA ASP A 175 13.02 9.40 -12.88
C ASP A 175 12.56 10.57 -12.00
N VAL A 176 11.39 10.45 -11.35
CA VAL A 176 10.92 11.45 -10.38
C VAL A 176 11.85 11.51 -9.17
N ALA A 177 12.25 10.37 -8.60
CA ALA A 177 13.14 10.32 -7.45
C ALA A 177 14.50 10.98 -7.77
N VAL A 178 15.06 10.69 -8.94
CA VAL A 178 16.31 11.30 -9.41
C VAL A 178 16.15 12.81 -9.59
N SER A 179 15.06 13.26 -10.22
CA SER A 179 14.81 14.69 -10.44
C SER A 179 14.64 15.49 -9.13
N LYS A 180 14.21 14.83 -8.07
CA LYS A 180 14.05 15.42 -6.72
C LYS A 180 15.26 15.21 -5.81
N GLY A 181 16.30 14.51 -6.27
CA GLY A 181 17.50 14.23 -5.48
C GLY A 181 17.32 13.18 -4.39
N TRP A 182 16.24 12.41 -4.42
CA TRP A 182 15.94 11.38 -3.40
C TRP A 182 16.79 10.10 -3.51
N HIS A 183 17.65 10.02 -4.51
CA HIS A 183 18.54 8.89 -4.77
C HIS A 183 19.94 9.06 -4.15
N GLN A 184 20.20 10.16 -3.42
CA GLN A 184 21.54 10.52 -2.88
C GLN A 184 21.68 10.15 -1.37
#